data_d4a8c10ebb7a9341d76e1cfb6b443bf1
#
_entry.id   d4a8c10ebb7a9341d76e1cfb6b443bf1
#
_cell.length_a   1.000
_cell.length_b   1.000
_cell.length_c   1.000
_cell.angle_alpha   90.00
_cell.angle_beta   90.00
_cell.angle_gamma   90.00
#
_symmetry.space_group_name_H-M   'P 1'
#
loop_
_entity.id
_entity.type
_entity.pdbx_description
1 polymer ?
#
loop_
_entity_poly.entity_id
_entity_poly.type
_entity_poly.pdbx_seq_one_letter_code
_entity_poly.pdbx_strand_id
1 'polypeptide(L)'
;MADIDGGAARAAYRLHQGLQAIAIPSQMLVQSKFSADNTVMVQKSAIAKLGARFDGLPLKLYRHRDRTMFSPQWFPDVVASKVAQLNPDLISLHWVCNGYLQIESLAKFNKPLVWTLHDMWPFTGGCHYTQECDRYTNACGTCPQLKSNRNWDVSRWTWQRKARTYKNLNLTIVAPSFWLAECAKASSLFKDLRVEVIPHGLNIEIYKPIEQQVARKLLNLPQDKQLVLFGAARGAVGDSRKGFHLLHAALQNLSQSGWQDRIELVVFGASQSDRAIDLGFKAHYLGRFHDDISLALVYSAADVMVVPSIQEAFGQTASESLACGTPAVAFNATGLKDIVVHQQNGYLARPFEMEDLAQGIAWVLEDRDRHQKLRYHARQTAEKEFTPELQAHRYLSLFTEILDAEP
;
A
#
# COMPACT_ATOMS: atom_id res chain seq x y z
N MET A 1 3.89 0.12 13.94
CA MET A 1 3.29 0.98 12.90
C MET A 1 2.93 2.33 13.50
N ALA A 2 3.04 3.42 12.76
CA ALA A 2 2.41 4.69 13.12
C ALA A 2 0.89 4.62 12.88
N ASP A 3 0.15 5.63 13.33
CA ASP A 3 -1.29 5.75 13.05
C ASP A 3 -1.57 6.34 11.65
N ILE A 4 -0.86 7.40 11.25
CA ILE A 4 -1.11 8.13 9.99
C ILE A 4 0.12 8.30 9.08
N ASP A 5 1.29 7.81 9.45
CA ASP A 5 2.50 7.92 8.60
C ASP A 5 2.75 6.62 7.83
N GLY A 6 2.62 6.69 6.52
CA GLY A 6 2.76 5.57 5.58
C GLY A 6 1.43 4.95 5.13
N GLY A 7 1.44 4.27 3.98
CA GLY A 7 0.22 3.76 3.35
C GLY A 7 -0.56 2.77 4.22
N ALA A 8 0.10 1.80 4.83
CA ALA A 8 -0.54 0.83 5.73
C ALA A 8 -1.16 1.51 6.96
N ALA A 9 -0.49 2.53 7.52
CA ALA A 9 -0.98 3.28 8.66
C ALA A 9 -2.24 4.07 8.31
N ARG A 10 -2.22 4.82 7.20
CA ARG A 10 -3.39 5.57 6.71
C ARG A 10 -4.59 4.64 6.42
N ALA A 11 -4.37 3.50 5.80
CA ALA A 11 -5.44 2.54 5.53
C ALA A 11 -6.05 1.97 6.83
N ALA A 12 -5.23 1.63 7.81
CA ALA A 12 -5.71 1.17 9.12
C ALA A 12 -6.49 2.26 9.86
N TYR A 13 -5.99 3.50 9.83
CA TYR A 13 -6.64 4.64 10.47
C TYR A 13 -7.98 5.00 9.79
N ARG A 14 -8.04 4.97 8.46
CA ARG A 14 -9.29 5.18 7.69
C ARG A 14 -10.35 4.12 8.03
N LEU A 15 -9.96 2.84 8.17
CA LEU A 15 -10.87 1.79 8.63
C LEU A 15 -11.35 2.06 10.07
N HIS A 16 -10.44 2.42 10.98
CA HIS A 16 -10.78 2.79 12.36
C HIS A 16 -11.82 3.92 12.41
N GLN A 17 -11.62 4.99 11.65
CA GLN A 17 -12.58 6.10 11.55
C GLN A 17 -13.90 5.65 10.93
N GLY A 18 -13.86 4.81 9.87
CA GLY A 18 -15.06 4.27 9.24
C GLY A 18 -15.90 3.42 10.18
N LEU A 19 -15.28 2.57 11.00
CA LEU A 19 -15.97 1.78 12.04
C LEU A 19 -16.63 2.68 13.08
N GLN A 20 -15.92 3.71 13.55
CA GLN A 20 -16.49 4.69 14.49
C GLN A 20 -17.68 5.47 13.88
N ALA A 21 -17.60 5.83 12.60
CA ALA A 21 -18.67 6.54 11.91
C ALA A 21 -19.97 5.73 11.83
N ILE A 22 -19.90 4.40 11.80
CA ILE A 22 -21.04 3.50 11.89
C ILE A 22 -21.33 3.00 13.33
N ALA A 23 -20.84 3.74 14.34
CA ALA A 23 -21.04 3.50 15.76
C ALA A 23 -20.47 2.16 16.30
N ILE A 24 -19.46 1.60 15.66
CA ILE A 24 -18.73 0.43 16.17
C ILE A 24 -17.58 0.90 17.07
N PRO A 25 -17.51 0.45 18.35
CA PRO A 25 -16.42 0.79 19.23
C PRO A 25 -15.09 0.28 18.66
N SER A 26 -14.20 1.20 18.34
CA SER A 26 -12.88 0.88 17.79
C SER A 26 -11.79 1.68 18.50
N GLN A 27 -10.69 1.02 18.83
CA GLN A 27 -9.49 1.62 19.43
C GLN A 27 -8.26 1.15 18.67
N MET A 28 -7.28 2.03 18.46
CA MET A 28 -6.01 1.66 17.82
C MET A 28 -4.88 1.59 18.85
N LEU A 29 -4.09 0.51 18.80
CA LEU A 29 -2.84 0.40 19.55
C LEU A 29 -1.67 0.47 18.56
N VAL A 30 -0.83 1.49 18.68
CA VAL A 30 0.25 1.81 17.73
C VAL A 30 1.61 1.93 18.38
N GLN A 31 2.67 1.83 17.59
CA GLN A 31 4.05 2.06 18.02
C GLN A 31 4.36 3.56 18.17
N SER A 32 3.82 4.38 17.26
CA SER A 32 4.00 5.83 17.22
C SER A 32 2.69 6.51 16.86
N LYS A 33 2.35 7.60 17.54
CA LYS A 33 1.13 8.38 17.30
C LYS A 33 1.49 9.78 16.84
N PHE A 34 0.86 10.22 15.77
CA PHE A 34 0.99 11.56 15.20
C PHE A 34 -0.34 12.31 15.15
N SER A 35 -1.47 11.60 15.26
CA SER A 35 -2.81 12.20 15.32
C SER A 35 -3.13 12.77 16.71
N ALA A 36 -4.13 13.66 16.77
CA ALA A 36 -4.73 14.13 18.02
C ALA A 36 -5.87 13.21 18.53
N ASP A 37 -6.15 12.11 17.84
CA ASP A 37 -7.26 11.20 18.14
C ASP A 37 -7.07 10.48 19.46
N ASN A 38 -7.99 10.67 20.41
CA ASN A 38 -7.92 10.09 21.76
C ASN A 38 -8.16 8.57 21.79
N THR A 39 -8.73 7.99 20.72
CA THR A 39 -8.96 6.55 20.60
C THR A 39 -7.74 5.79 20.08
N VAL A 40 -6.70 6.52 19.69
CA VAL A 40 -5.39 5.99 19.33
C VAL A 40 -4.44 6.00 20.51
N MET A 41 -3.97 4.82 20.90
CA MET A 41 -3.08 4.61 22.04
C MET A 41 -1.69 4.22 21.60
N VAL A 42 -0.67 4.68 22.32
CA VAL A 42 0.74 4.30 22.08
C VAL A 42 1.18 3.27 23.11
N GLN A 43 1.78 2.20 22.63
CA GLN A 43 2.51 1.27 23.50
C GLN A 43 3.85 1.90 23.93
N LYS A 44 3.83 2.64 25.04
CA LYS A 44 5.04 3.23 25.64
C LYS A 44 5.81 2.15 26.42
N SER A 45 6.95 1.70 25.88
CA SER A 45 7.83 0.74 26.54
C SER A 45 9.27 0.94 26.05
N ALA A 46 10.24 0.78 26.97
CA ALA A 46 11.66 0.73 26.59
C ALA A 46 11.93 -0.45 25.64
N ILE A 47 11.27 -1.59 25.85
CA ILE A 47 11.36 -2.80 25.00
C ILE A 47 10.88 -2.49 23.57
N ALA A 48 9.79 -1.74 23.39
CA ALA A 48 9.30 -1.38 22.07
C ALA A 48 10.29 -0.50 21.28
N LYS A 49 11.00 0.41 21.97
CA LYS A 49 12.07 1.21 21.33
C LYS A 49 13.28 0.36 20.93
N LEU A 50 13.65 -0.62 21.78
CA LEU A 50 14.72 -1.56 21.48
C LEU A 50 14.35 -2.51 20.36
N GLY A 51 13.08 -2.95 20.27
CA GLY A 51 12.57 -3.83 19.21
C GLY A 51 12.85 -3.27 17.82
N ALA A 52 12.50 -2.02 17.57
CA ALA A 52 12.75 -1.36 16.29
C ALA A 52 14.26 -1.33 15.91
N ARG A 53 15.14 -1.23 16.92
CA ARG A 53 16.60 -1.18 16.70
C ARG A 53 17.22 -2.57 16.49
N PHE A 54 16.70 -3.58 17.19
CA PHE A 54 17.34 -4.91 17.26
C PHE A 54 16.69 -5.95 16.37
N ASP A 55 15.46 -5.75 15.89
CA ASP A 55 14.78 -6.72 15.04
C ASP A 55 15.59 -7.12 13.80
N GLY A 56 16.29 -6.17 13.20
CA GLY A 56 17.17 -6.40 12.06
C GLY A 56 18.52 -7.07 12.34
N LEU A 57 18.87 -7.39 13.61
CA LEU A 57 20.18 -7.97 13.93
C LEU A 57 20.48 -9.28 13.18
N PRO A 58 19.55 -10.26 13.05
CA PRO A 58 19.82 -11.48 12.30
C PRO A 58 20.21 -11.23 10.84
N LEU A 59 19.74 -10.12 10.26
CA LEU A 59 20.04 -9.77 8.86
C LEU A 59 21.48 -9.30 8.65
N LYS A 60 22.20 -8.92 9.70
CA LYS A 60 23.63 -8.53 9.61
C LYS A 60 24.52 -9.71 9.22
N LEU A 61 24.06 -10.95 9.36
CA LEU A 61 24.76 -12.15 8.89
C LEU A 61 24.79 -12.23 7.35
N TYR A 62 23.95 -11.48 6.66
CA TYR A 62 23.79 -11.49 5.20
C TYR A 62 24.32 -10.17 4.61
N ARG A 63 25.64 -10.04 4.51
CA ARG A 63 26.33 -8.79 4.09
C ARG A 63 25.96 -8.35 2.67
N HIS A 64 25.66 -9.30 1.79
CA HIS A 64 25.36 -9.07 0.36
C HIS A 64 23.88 -9.12 0.02
N ARG A 65 22.99 -9.18 1.04
CA ARG A 65 21.55 -9.20 0.83
C ARG A 65 21.05 -7.99 0.04
N ASP A 66 19.97 -8.15 -0.66
CA ASP A 66 19.26 -7.02 -1.26
C ASP A 66 18.76 -6.08 -0.13
N ARG A 67 18.79 -4.77 -0.40
CA ARG A 67 18.33 -3.77 0.58
C ARG A 67 16.80 -3.61 0.59
N THR A 68 16.10 -4.70 0.29
CA THR A 68 14.64 -4.76 0.41
C THR A 68 14.21 -4.86 1.87
N MET A 69 12.97 -4.49 2.16
CA MET A 69 12.40 -4.61 3.49
C MET A 69 12.25 -6.08 3.87
N PHE A 70 12.79 -6.45 5.03
CA PHE A 70 12.76 -7.80 5.56
C PHE A 70 12.66 -7.76 7.09
N SER A 71 11.66 -8.42 7.67
CA SER A 71 11.37 -8.35 9.12
C SER A 71 11.36 -9.74 9.75
N PRO A 72 12.36 -10.11 10.55
CA PRO A 72 12.39 -11.37 11.29
C PRO A 72 11.39 -11.45 12.46
N GLN A 73 11.00 -10.31 13.04
CA GLN A 73 10.05 -10.16 14.18
C GLN A 73 10.36 -11.14 15.33
N TRP A 74 11.60 -11.17 15.76
CA TRP A 74 12.11 -12.10 16.78
C TRP A 74 12.27 -11.44 18.16
N PHE A 75 12.38 -10.10 18.18
CA PHE A 75 12.63 -9.38 19.42
C PHE A 75 11.38 -9.39 20.30
N PRO A 76 11.50 -9.60 21.63
CA PRO A 76 10.37 -9.62 22.53
C PRO A 76 9.58 -8.31 22.54
N ASP A 77 8.27 -8.41 22.76
CA ASP A 77 7.37 -7.28 22.92
C ASP A 77 6.56 -7.37 24.22
N VAL A 78 5.76 -6.34 24.48
CA VAL A 78 4.84 -6.24 25.62
C VAL A 78 3.40 -5.98 25.19
N VAL A 79 3.09 -6.19 23.90
CA VAL A 79 1.77 -5.89 23.32
C VAL A 79 0.69 -6.78 23.93
N ALA A 80 1.01 -8.06 24.17
CA ALA A 80 0.05 -9.01 24.73
C ALA A 80 -0.52 -8.58 26.10
N SER A 81 0.29 -7.99 26.96
CA SER A 81 -0.19 -7.50 28.26
C SER A 81 -1.15 -6.31 28.10
N LYS A 82 -0.91 -5.45 27.12
CA LYS A 82 -1.79 -4.32 26.82
C LYS A 82 -3.11 -4.78 26.20
N VAL A 83 -3.07 -5.75 25.29
CA VAL A 83 -4.26 -6.39 24.73
C VAL A 83 -5.11 -7.03 25.80
N ALA A 84 -4.51 -7.76 26.76
CA ALA A 84 -5.22 -8.35 27.89
C ALA A 84 -5.92 -7.30 28.79
N GLN A 85 -5.29 -6.12 28.99
CA GLN A 85 -5.89 -5.01 29.74
C GLN A 85 -7.09 -4.39 29.00
N LEU A 86 -7.01 -4.29 27.66
CA LEU A 86 -8.08 -3.72 26.83
C LEU A 86 -9.23 -4.69 26.65
N ASN A 87 -8.96 -5.98 26.75
CA ASN A 87 -9.92 -7.10 26.59
C ASN A 87 -10.91 -6.90 25.42
N PRO A 88 -10.45 -6.72 24.19
CA PRO A 88 -11.32 -6.55 23.04
C PRO A 88 -12.10 -7.84 22.74
N ASP A 89 -13.24 -7.75 22.06
CA ASP A 89 -13.98 -8.91 21.58
C ASP A 89 -13.23 -9.54 20.38
N LEU A 90 -12.63 -8.71 19.52
CA LEU A 90 -11.89 -9.12 18.33
C LEU A 90 -10.68 -8.19 18.10
N ILE A 91 -9.63 -8.71 17.52
CA ILE A 91 -8.41 -7.94 17.19
C ILE A 91 -8.23 -7.85 15.68
N SER A 92 -8.26 -6.63 15.15
CA SER A 92 -7.89 -6.34 13.76
C SER A 92 -6.40 -6.03 13.67
N LEU A 93 -5.64 -6.95 13.06
CA LEU A 93 -4.20 -6.79 12.83
C LEU A 93 -3.95 -6.10 11.49
N HIS A 94 -3.03 -5.15 11.50
CA HIS A 94 -2.52 -4.49 10.31
C HIS A 94 -1.02 -4.74 10.17
N TRP A 95 -0.24 -3.73 9.81
CA TRP A 95 1.21 -3.88 9.68
C TRP A 95 1.91 -3.89 11.06
N VAL A 96 2.36 -5.06 11.51
CA VAL A 96 2.88 -5.30 12.87
C VAL A 96 4.42 -5.40 12.96
N CYS A 97 5.12 -5.07 11.87
CA CYS A 97 6.56 -5.25 11.74
C CYS A 97 7.40 -4.16 12.45
N ASN A 98 8.69 -4.10 12.14
CA ASN A 98 9.68 -3.19 12.74
C ASN A 98 9.84 -3.38 14.26
N GLY A 99 9.89 -4.64 14.71
CA GLY A 99 10.05 -4.98 16.12
C GLY A 99 8.88 -4.55 17.02
N TYR A 100 7.70 -4.30 16.44
CA TYR A 100 6.52 -3.91 17.18
C TYR A 100 5.85 -5.10 17.89
N LEU A 101 5.67 -6.20 17.17
CA LEU A 101 5.04 -7.42 17.67
C LEU A 101 5.90 -8.64 17.36
N GLN A 102 6.28 -9.41 18.35
CA GLN A 102 6.92 -10.71 18.16
C GLN A 102 5.90 -11.72 17.61
N ILE A 103 6.32 -12.59 16.70
CA ILE A 103 5.41 -13.57 16.06
C ILE A 103 4.67 -14.41 17.10
N GLU A 104 5.37 -14.89 18.12
CA GLU A 104 4.84 -15.77 19.17
C GLU A 104 3.85 -15.06 20.09
N SER A 105 3.85 -13.74 20.14
CA SER A 105 2.91 -12.96 20.97
C SER A 105 1.48 -13.04 20.46
N LEU A 106 1.26 -13.36 19.18
CA LEU A 106 -0.07 -13.58 18.62
C LEU A 106 -0.82 -14.71 19.35
N ALA A 107 -0.13 -15.78 19.73
CA ALA A 107 -0.73 -16.90 20.46
C ALA A 107 -1.17 -16.56 21.89
N LYS A 108 -0.75 -15.40 22.42
CA LYS A 108 -1.10 -14.94 23.79
C LYS A 108 -2.37 -14.07 23.81
N PHE A 109 -2.91 -13.70 22.65
CA PHE A 109 -4.06 -12.78 22.61
C PHE A 109 -5.36 -13.46 23.02
N ASN A 110 -5.52 -14.76 22.75
CA ASN A 110 -6.72 -15.56 23.07
C ASN A 110 -8.04 -14.89 22.63
N LYS A 111 -8.03 -14.31 21.45
CA LYS A 111 -9.16 -13.61 20.82
C LYS A 111 -9.18 -13.94 19.33
N PRO A 112 -10.34 -13.84 18.66
CA PRO A 112 -10.40 -13.90 17.21
C PRO A 112 -9.52 -12.82 16.58
N LEU A 113 -8.79 -13.19 15.54
CA LEU A 113 -7.88 -12.31 14.83
C LEU A 113 -8.34 -12.12 13.38
N VAL A 114 -8.50 -10.88 12.96
CA VAL A 114 -8.66 -10.52 11.55
C VAL A 114 -7.40 -9.80 11.10
N TRP A 115 -6.68 -10.37 10.14
CA TRP A 115 -5.43 -9.77 9.66
C TRP A 115 -5.59 -9.15 8.28
N THR A 116 -5.61 -7.81 8.25
CA THR A 116 -5.60 -7.05 7.01
C THR A 116 -4.19 -6.99 6.44
N LEU A 117 -4.02 -7.53 5.25
CA LEU A 117 -2.74 -7.55 4.55
C LEU A 117 -2.44 -6.18 3.92
N HIS A 118 -1.24 -5.67 4.15
CA HIS A 118 -0.71 -4.47 3.49
C HIS A 118 0.49 -4.80 2.59
N ASP A 119 1.02 -6.00 2.74
CA ASP A 119 2.10 -6.60 1.97
C ASP A 119 2.08 -8.12 2.16
N MET A 120 3.09 -8.82 1.64
CA MET A 120 3.17 -10.28 1.70
C MET A 120 3.85 -10.81 2.98
N TRP A 121 4.34 -9.93 3.87
CA TRP A 121 5.08 -10.36 5.06
C TRP A 121 4.33 -11.39 5.93
N PRO A 122 3.01 -11.28 6.18
CA PRO A 122 2.31 -12.21 7.07
C PRO A 122 2.45 -13.68 6.64
N PHE A 123 2.55 -13.96 5.34
CA PHE A 123 2.60 -15.31 4.80
C PHE A 123 3.94 -15.70 4.13
N THR A 124 4.99 -14.89 4.30
CA THR A 124 6.35 -15.17 3.80
C THR A 124 7.32 -15.52 4.92
N GLY A 125 8.57 -15.83 4.57
CA GLY A 125 9.66 -16.03 5.53
C GLY A 125 10.31 -14.74 6.04
N GLY A 126 9.67 -13.57 5.84
CA GLY A 126 10.16 -12.29 6.36
C GLY A 126 10.28 -11.17 5.32
N CYS A 127 10.26 -11.46 4.03
CA CYS A 127 10.20 -10.44 2.98
C CYS A 127 8.79 -9.83 2.90
N HIS A 128 8.72 -8.53 2.58
CA HIS A 128 7.44 -7.80 2.44
C HIS A 128 6.85 -7.91 1.03
N TYR A 129 7.69 -8.15 0.04
CA TYR A 129 7.30 -8.49 -1.33
C TYR A 129 8.26 -9.55 -1.85
N THR A 130 7.74 -10.53 -2.55
CA THR A 130 8.53 -11.69 -2.97
C THR A 130 9.30 -11.46 -4.26
N GLN A 131 8.95 -10.42 -5.03
CA GLN A 131 9.41 -10.25 -6.40
C GLN A 131 9.04 -11.51 -7.23
N GLU A 132 10.01 -12.17 -7.86
CA GLU A 132 9.81 -13.41 -8.64
C GLU A 132 9.88 -14.68 -7.80
N CYS A 133 10.11 -14.57 -6.46
CA CYS A 133 10.27 -15.73 -5.60
C CYS A 133 8.91 -16.33 -5.21
N ASP A 134 8.73 -17.61 -5.45
CA ASP A 134 7.54 -18.40 -5.12
C ASP A 134 7.70 -19.28 -3.87
N ARG A 135 8.85 -19.26 -3.18
CA ARG A 135 9.19 -20.17 -2.08
C ARG A 135 8.23 -20.09 -0.88
N TYR A 136 7.45 -19.02 -0.77
CA TYR A 136 6.40 -18.86 0.25
C TYR A 136 5.24 -19.86 0.07
N THR A 137 5.08 -20.42 -1.13
CA THR A 137 4.09 -21.49 -1.40
C THR A 137 4.46 -22.81 -0.71
N ASN A 138 5.72 -22.94 -0.30
CA ASN A 138 6.26 -24.07 0.46
C ASN A 138 6.69 -23.61 1.86
N ALA A 139 7.98 -23.57 2.14
CA ALA A 139 8.46 -23.32 3.49
C ALA A 139 9.62 -22.31 3.56
N CYS A 140 9.75 -21.44 2.56
CA CYS A 140 10.88 -20.51 2.43
C CYS A 140 12.27 -21.21 2.60
N GLY A 141 13.34 -20.45 2.78
CA GLY A 141 14.73 -20.96 2.80
C GLY A 141 15.43 -20.73 1.46
N THR A 142 16.75 -20.80 1.44
CA THR A 142 17.59 -20.44 0.28
C THR A 142 17.13 -19.11 -0.35
N CYS A 143 16.90 -18.11 0.50
CA CYS A 143 16.20 -16.89 0.13
C CYS A 143 17.01 -16.03 -0.85
N PRO A 144 16.47 -15.72 -2.05
CA PRO A 144 17.20 -14.90 -3.03
C PRO A 144 17.45 -13.48 -2.54
N GLN A 145 16.53 -12.86 -1.79
CA GLN A 145 16.72 -11.51 -1.25
C GLN A 145 17.80 -11.45 -0.16
N LEU A 146 18.03 -12.56 0.55
CA LEU A 146 19.14 -12.69 1.49
C LEU A 146 20.45 -13.07 0.81
N LYS A 147 20.44 -13.39 -0.48
CA LYS A 147 21.56 -14.00 -1.21
C LYS A 147 22.07 -15.26 -0.49
N SER A 148 21.13 -16.03 0.05
CA SER A 148 21.41 -17.25 0.81
C SER A 148 21.32 -18.48 -0.09
N ASN A 149 22.35 -19.33 -0.03
CA ASN A 149 22.34 -20.64 -0.66
C ASN A 149 22.08 -21.79 0.34
N ARG A 150 21.76 -21.44 1.60
CA ARG A 150 21.47 -22.40 2.67
C ARG A 150 19.97 -22.58 2.81
N ASN A 151 19.49 -23.83 2.85
CA ASN A 151 18.07 -24.11 3.10
C ASN A 151 17.61 -23.63 4.49
N TRP A 152 18.49 -23.73 5.49
CA TRP A 152 18.33 -23.16 6.83
C TRP A 152 18.94 -21.76 6.90
N ASP A 153 18.14 -20.77 6.56
CA ASP A 153 18.48 -19.37 6.68
C ASP A 153 17.42 -18.64 7.52
N VAL A 154 17.57 -17.32 7.70
CA VAL A 154 16.62 -16.51 8.50
C VAL A 154 15.21 -16.59 7.90
N SER A 155 15.05 -16.76 6.58
CA SER A 155 13.72 -16.88 5.98
C SER A 155 13.02 -18.19 6.39
N ARG A 156 13.73 -19.31 6.40
CA ARG A 156 13.22 -20.61 6.89
C ARG A 156 12.89 -20.54 8.37
N TRP A 157 13.78 -19.96 9.17
CA TRP A 157 13.57 -19.79 10.60
C TRP A 157 12.33 -18.95 10.92
N THR A 158 12.17 -17.81 10.24
CA THR A 158 11.00 -16.94 10.41
C THR A 158 9.71 -17.64 9.97
N TRP A 159 9.74 -18.34 8.82
CA TRP A 159 8.60 -19.11 8.33
C TRP A 159 8.16 -20.18 9.34
N GLN A 160 9.10 -20.93 9.91
CA GLN A 160 8.78 -21.97 10.89
C GLN A 160 8.16 -21.42 12.17
N ARG A 161 8.63 -20.27 12.64
CA ARG A 161 8.05 -19.60 13.80
C ARG A 161 6.59 -19.23 13.51
N LYS A 162 6.31 -18.67 12.34
CA LYS A 162 4.95 -18.37 11.87
C LYS A 162 4.12 -19.64 11.79
N ALA A 163 4.60 -20.70 11.14
CA ALA A 163 3.87 -21.95 10.99
C ALA A 163 3.47 -22.57 12.34
N ARG A 164 4.37 -22.51 13.35
CA ARG A 164 4.07 -23.00 14.70
C ARG A 164 3.05 -22.12 15.41
N THR A 165 3.20 -20.80 15.29
CA THR A 165 2.33 -19.83 15.99
C THR A 165 0.92 -19.84 15.40
N TYR A 166 0.79 -19.83 14.06
CA TYR A 166 -0.51 -19.67 13.39
C TYR A 166 -1.40 -20.91 13.49
N LYS A 167 -0.83 -22.09 13.72
CA LYS A 167 -1.53 -23.38 13.69
C LYS A 167 -2.80 -23.44 14.56
N ASN A 168 -2.79 -22.72 15.69
CA ASN A 168 -3.87 -22.77 16.68
C ASN A 168 -4.57 -21.41 16.86
N LEU A 169 -4.39 -20.47 15.94
CA LEU A 169 -5.05 -19.17 16.00
C LEU A 169 -6.42 -19.25 15.33
N ASN A 170 -7.43 -18.64 15.95
CA ASN A 170 -8.66 -18.26 15.25
C ASN A 170 -8.34 -17.03 14.37
N LEU A 171 -7.91 -17.29 13.12
CA LEU A 171 -7.33 -16.28 12.25
C LEU A 171 -8.06 -16.25 10.90
N THR A 172 -8.62 -15.08 10.60
CA THR A 172 -9.19 -14.74 9.29
C THR A 172 -8.31 -13.70 8.61
N ILE A 173 -8.10 -13.84 7.30
CA ILE A 173 -7.28 -12.94 6.49
C ILE A 173 -8.18 -12.03 5.67
N VAL A 174 -7.83 -10.74 5.61
CA VAL A 174 -8.42 -9.77 4.69
C VAL A 174 -7.32 -9.25 3.77
N ALA A 175 -7.52 -9.42 2.47
CA ALA A 175 -6.66 -8.85 1.44
C ALA A 175 -7.35 -7.64 0.79
N PRO A 176 -6.64 -6.54 0.49
CA PRO A 176 -7.23 -5.36 -0.15
C PRO A 176 -7.43 -5.53 -1.67
N SER A 177 -6.92 -6.62 -2.25
CA SER A 177 -7.01 -6.93 -3.69
C SER A 177 -7.14 -8.43 -3.92
N PHE A 178 -7.72 -8.82 -5.05
CA PHE A 178 -7.80 -10.22 -5.47
C PHE A 178 -6.41 -10.83 -5.67
N TRP A 179 -5.47 -10.06 -6.26
CA TRP A 179 -4.09 -10.52 -6.42
C TRP A 179 -3.44 -10.92 -5.08
N LEU A 180 -3.57 -10.09 -4.05
CA LEU A 180 -2.95 -10.40 -2.75
C LEU A 180 -3.68 -11.55 -2.03
N ALA A 181 -4.99 -11.69 -2.24
CA ALA A 181 -5.76 -12.84 -1.76
C ALA A 181 -5.30 -14.15 -2.44
N GLU A 182 -5.09 -14.14 -3.76
CA GLU A 182 -4.55 -15.29 -4.50
C GLU A 182 -3.15 -15.67 -3.97
N CYS A 183 -2.26 -14.70 -3.77
CA CYS A 183 -0.95 -14.94 -3.16
C CYS A 183 -1.06 -15.54 -1.74
N ALA A 184 -1.97 -15.02 -0.92
CA ALA A 184 -2.20 -15.52 0.43
C ALA A 184 -2.71 -16.97 0.41
N LYS A 185 -3.70 -17.29 -0.41
CA LYS A 185 -4.25 -18.65 -0.60
C LYS A 185 -3.23 -19.62 -1.17
N ALA A 186 -2.32 -19.16 -2.03
CA ALA A 186 -1.23 -19.99 -2.55
C ALA A 186 -0.14 -20.26 -1.51
N SER A 187 -0.06 -19.49 -0.43
CA SER A 187 0.99 -19.65 0.57
C SER A 187 0.76 -20.87 1.46
N SER A 188 1.83 -21.56 1.82
CA SER A 188 1.77 -22.70 2.74
C SER A 188 1.32 -22.33 4.16
N LEU A 189 1.37 -21.05 4.54
CA LEU A 189 0.93 -20.58 5.84
C LEU A 189 -0.57 -20.24 5.89
N PHE A 190 -1.19 -19.86 4.78
CA PHE A 190 -2.56 -19.36 4.75
C PHE A 190 -3.51 -20.14 3.85
N LYS A 191 -3.03 -21.16 3.12
CA LYS A 191 -3.83 -21.96 2.17
C LYS A 191 -5.11 -22.55 2.75
N ASP A 192 -5.11 -22.86 4.04
CA ASP A 192 -6.24 -23.49 4.75
C ASP A 192 -7.04 -22.47 5.58
N LEU A 193 -6.71 -21.18 5.53
CA LEU A 193 -7.41 -20.12 6.25
C LEU A 193 -8.49 -19.47 5.39
N ARG A 194 -9.50 -18.90 6.07
CA ARG A 194 -10.47 -18.02 5.42
C ARG A 194 -9.77 -16.75 4.94
N VAL A 195 -9.92 -16.42 3.65
CA VAL A 195 -9.36 -15.21 3.02
C VAL A 195 -10.47 -14.46 2.31
N GLU A 196 -10.77 -13.26 2.79
CA GLU A 196 -11.75 -12.33 2.22
C GLU A 196 -11.07 -11.20 1.46
N VAL A 197 -11.77 -10.61 0.49
CA VAL A 197 -11.28 -9.44 -0.25
C VAL A 197 -12.11 -8.22 0.14
N ILE A 198 -11.48 -7.27 0.83
CA ILE A 198 -12.11 -5.99 1.20
C ILE A 198 -11.16 -4.86 0.82
N PRO A 199 -11.45 -4.08 -0.24
CA PRO A 199 -10.65 -2.95 -0.66
C PRO A 199 -10.50 -1.89 0.43
N HIS A 200 -9.40 -1.14 0.38
CA HIS A 200 -9.22 0.00 1.28
C HIS A 200 -10.18 1.14 0.95
N GLY A 201 -10.86 1.66 1.97
CA GLY A 201 -11.65 2.87 1.88
C GLY A 201 -10.80 4.13 1.94
N LEU A 202 -11.33 5.20 1.36
CA LEU A 202 -10.77 6.54 1.46
C LEU A 202 -11.89 7.57 1.62
N ASN A 203 -11.59 8.66 2.29
CA ASN A 203 -12.58 9.71 2.53
C ASN A 203 -12.89 10.48 1.23
N ILE A 204 -13.99 10.13 0.57
CA ILE A 204 -14.43 10.71 -0.70
C ILE A 204 -14.91 12.17 -0.58
N GLU A 205 -15.15 12.68 0.64
CA GLU A 205 -15.45 14.08 0.89
C GLU A 205 -14.19 14.96 0.92
N ILE A 206 -13.04 14.37 1.22
CA ILE A 206 -11.73 15.02 1.13
C ILE A 206 -11.14 14.78 -0.26
N TYR A 207 -11.07 13.52 -0.69
CA TYR A 207 -10.62 13.14 -2.03
C TYR A 207 -11.78 13.28 -3.01
N LYS A 208 -11.98 14.48 -3.53
CA LYS A 208 -12.99 14.80 -4.53
C LYS A 208 -12.43 15.74 -5.58
N PRO A 209 -13.04 15.80 -6.76
CA PRO A 209 -12.62 16.72 -7.80
C PRO A 209 -12.65 18.17 -7.30
N ILE A 210 -11.50 18.83 -7.38
CA ILE A 210 -11.35 20.29 -7.22
C ILE A 210 -11.23 20.85 -8.63
N GLU A 211 -11.75 22.07 -8.85
CA GLU A 211 -11.64 22.73 -10.15
C GLU A 211 -10.15 22.81 -10.54
N GLN A 212 -9.81 22.23 -11.71
CA GLN A 212 -8.43 21.97 -12.11
C GLN A 212 -7.59 23.26 -12.22
N GLN A 213 -8.18 24.33 -12.76
CA GLN A 213 -7.49 25.64 -12.90
C GLN A 213 -7.16 26.22 -11.52
N VAL A 214 -8.07 26.11 -10.55
CA VAL A 214 -7.85 26.54 -9.17
C VAL A 214 -6.74 25.70 -8.52
N ALA A 215 -6.79 24.39 -8.67
CA ALA A 215 -5.77 23.48 -8.12
C ALA A 215 -4.38 23.82 -8.69
N ARG A 216 -4.26 23.99 -10.00
CA ARG A 216 -3.00 24.39 -10.66
C ARG A 216 -2.50 25.75 -10.20
N LYS A 217 -3.38 26.73 -10.07
CA LYS A 217 -3.02 28.07 -9.59
C LYS A 217 -2.45 28.03 -8.17
N LEU A 218 -3.09 27.28 -7.27
CA LEU A 218 -2.64 27.13 -5.88
C LEU A 218 -1.29 26.41 -5.76
N LEU A 219 -1.02 25.47 -6.68
CA LEU A 219 0.24 24.70 -6.72
C LEU A 219 1.31 25.36 -7.61
N ASN A 220 1.03 26.54 -8.20
CA ASN A 220 1.91 27.22 -9.14
C ASN A 220 2.32 26.34 -10.33
N LEU A 221 1.35 25.62 -10.91
CA LEU A 221 1.51 24.74 -12.05
C LEU A 221 0.99 25.40 -13.35
N PRO A 222 1.50 25.02 -14.53
CA PRO A 222 1.07 25.58 -15.81
C PRO A 222 -0.40 25.27 -16.11
N GLN A 223 -1.09 26.22 -16.75
CA GLN A 223 -2.50 26.12 -17.10
C GLN A 223 -2.72 25.56 -18.51
N ASP A 224 -1.72 25.68 -19.37
CA ASP A 224 -1.75 25.37 -20.81
C ASP A 224 -1.11 24.05 -21.17
N LYS A 225 -0.56 23.33 -20.19
CA LYS A 225 0.10 22.02 -20.40
C LYS A 225 -0.76 20.86 -19.88
N GLN A 226 -0.57 19.69 -20.46
CA GLN A 226 -1.07 18.43 -19.92
C GLN A 226 -0.13 17.93 -18.83
N LEU A 227 -0.66 17.65 -17.63
CA LEU A 227 0.14 17.32 -16.47
C LEU A 227 0.09 15.84 -16.16
N VAL A 228 1.24 15.19 -16.29
CA VAL A 228 1.44 13.78 -15.93
C VAL A 228 1.99 13.71 -14.50
N LEU A 229 1.19 13.18 -13.60
CA LEU A 229 1.50 13.06 -12.17
C LEU A 229 2.06 11.67 -11.84
N PHE A 230 3.10 11.62 -11.02
CA PHE A 230 3.52 10.37 -10.38
C PHE A 230 4.14 10.60 -9.00
N GLY A 231 4.06 9.59 -8.14
CA GLY A 231 4.64 9.63 -6.81
C GLY A 231 6.08 9.11 -6.79
N ALA A 232 6.98 9.89 -6.21
CA ALA A 232 8.36 9.48 -5.96
C ALA A 232 8.64 9.59 -4.45
N ALA A 233 8.30 8.54 -3.68
CA ALA A 233 8.66 8.52 -2.27
C ALA A 233 10.18 8.48 -2.09
N ARG A 234 10.68 8.98 -0.94
CA ARG A 234 12.10 8.90 -0.56
C ARG A 234 12.59 7.45 -0.73
N GLY A 235 13.47 7.20 -1.72
CA GLY A 235 13.93 5.86 -2.06
C GLY A 235 13.18 5.19 -3.23
N ALA A 236 12.18 5.82 -3.87
CA ALA A 236 11.51 5.24 -5.05
C ALA A 236 12.49 4.98 -6.20
N VAL A 237 13.55 5.80 -6.34
CA VAL A 237 14.66 5.55 -7.27
C VAL A 237 15.48 4.31 -6.86
N GLY A 238 15.48 3.94 -5.58
CA GLY A 238 16.17 2.76 -5.05
C GLY A 238 15.28 1.53 -4.83
N ASP A 239 13.96 1.69 -4.87
CA ASP A 239 13.00 0.60 -4.79
C ASP A 239 12.49 0.24 -6.19
N SER A 240 13.15 -0.74 -6.82
CA SER A 240 12.82 -1.21 -8.18
C SER A 240 11.36 -1.66 -8.30
N ARG A 241 10.74 -2.13 -7.21
CA ARG A 241 9.35 -2.53 -7.15
C ARG A 241 8.38 -1.39 -7.53
N LYS A 242 8.75 -0.13 -7.25
CA LYS A 242 7.93 1.05 -7.61
C LYS A 242 8.02 1.40 -9.11
N GLY A 243 8.86 0.72 -9.88
CA GLY A 243 8.88 0.78 -11.33
C GLY A 243 9.34 2.12 -11.93
N PHE A 244 10.02 2.97 -11.17
CA PHE A 244 10.50 4.27 -11.67
C PHE A 244 11.36 4.11 -12.93
N HIS A 245 12.19 3.07 -13.02
CA HIS A 245 13.02 2.78 -14.19
C HIS A 245 12.19 2.47 -15.46
N LEU A 246 11.01 1.83 -15.29
CA LEU A 246 10.07 1.58 -16.39
C LEU A 246 9.37 2.86 -16.82
N LEU A 247 8.93 3.68 -15.85
CA LEU A 247 8.35 4.99 -16.14
C LEU A 247 9.34 5.90 -16.86
N HIS A 248 10.60 5.94 -16.40
CA HIS A 248 11.64 6.75 -17.04
C HIS A 248 11.80 6.38 -18.53
N ALA A 249 11.89 5.10 -18.86
CA ALA A 249 11.97 4.64 -20.24
C ALA A 249 10.69 4.97 -21.04
N ALA A 250 9.49 4.82 -20.46
CA ALA A 250 8.24 5.20 -21.08
C ALA A 250 8.16 6.71 -21.38
N LEU A 251 8.62 7.55 -20.45
CA LEU A 251 8.69 9.01 -20.67
C LEU A 251 9.68 9.39 -21.77
N GLN A 252 10.83 8.72 -21.86
CA GLN A 252 11.77 8.95 -22.96
C GLN A 252 11.13 8.62 -24.32
N ASN A 253 10.42 7.49 -24.44
CA ASN A 253 9.68 7.12 -25.65
C ASN A 253 8.63 8.17 -26.00
N LEU A 254 7.88 8.64 -25.01
CA LEU A 254 6.83 9.64 -25.21
C LEU A 254 7.42 10.99 -25.68
N SER A 255 8.53 11.40 -25.08
CA SER A 255 9.28 12.60 -25.47
C SER A 255 9.72 12.55 -26.94
N GLN A 256 10.26 11.41 -27.39
CA GLN A 256 10.69 11.21 -28.77
C GLN A 256 9.51 11.13 -29.77
N SER A 257 8.29 10.93 -29.30
CA SER A 257 7.07 10.81 -30.08
C SER A 257 6.32 12.15 -30.24
N GLY A 258 6.95 13.29 -30.00
CA GLY A 258 6.40 14.62 -30.24
C GLY A 258 5.51 15.20 -29.14
N TRP A 259 5.60 14.68 -27.92
CA TRP A 259 4.81 15.14 -26.78
C TRP A 259 5.50 16.21 -25.93
N GLN A 260 6.74 16.60 -26.23
CA GLN A 260 7.57 17.49 -25.40
C GLN A 260 6.92 18.87 -25.15
N ASP A 261 6.28 19.43 -26.18
CA ASP A 261 5.64 20.76 -26.05
C ASP A 261 4.27 20.73 -25.37
N ARG A 262 3.69 19.53 -25.21
CA ARG A 262 2.34 19.35 -24.68
C ARG A 262 2.33 18.93 -23.21
N ILE A 263 3.31 18.18 -22.76
CA ILE A 263 3.35 17.55 -21.43
C ILE A 263 4.37 18.25 -20.52
N GLU A 264 3.99 18.48 -19.28
CA GLU A 264 4.92 18.69 -18.16
C GLU A 264 4.64 17.68 -17.04
N LEU A 265 5.67 17.35 -16.28
CA LEU A 265 5.58 16.33 -15.23
C LEU A 265 5.34 16.98 -13.86
N VAL A 266 4.55 16.33 -13.04
CA VAL A 266 4.35 16.70 -11.63
C VAL A 266 4.81 15.55 -10.76
N VAL A 267 5.75 15.81 -9.86
CA VAL A 267 6.36 14.81 -8.98
C VAL A 267 6.06 15.16 -7.54
N PHE A 268 5.38 14.28 -6.81
CA PHE A 268 5.14 14.44 -5.38
C PHE A 268 5.84 13.35 -4.56
N GLY A 269 6.08 13.63 -3.28
CA GLY A 269 6.75 12.70 -2.37
C GLY A 269 8.29 12.80 -2.36
N ALA A 270 8.88 13.48 -3.33
CA ALA A 270 10.32 13.77 -3.40
C ALA A 270 10.58 15.26 -3.68
N SER A 271 11.70 15.75 -3.19
CA SER A 271 12.26 17.04 -3.59
C SER A 271 13.19 16.84 -4.79
N GLN A 272 13.39 17.90 -5.57
CA GLN A 272 14.40 17.89 -6.63
C GLN A 272 15.76 17.56 -6.01
N SER A 273 16.43 16.53 -6.50
CA SER A 273 17.79 16.19 -6.06
C SER A 273 18.79 17.01 -6.85
N ASP A 274 19.99 17.24 -6.27
CA ASP A 274 21.12 17.93 -6.95
C ASP A 274 21.60 17.20 -8.22
N ARG A 275 21.14 15.95 -8.42
CA ARG A 275 21.30 15.17 -9.65
C ARG A 275 19.93 15.04 -10.31
N ALA A 276 19.52 16.04 -11.06
CA ALA A 276 18.33 15.97 -11.88
C ALA A 276 18.47 14.84 -12.91
N ILE A 277 17.60 13.82 -12.81
CA ILE A 277 17.46 12.79 -13.84
C ILE A 277 16.74 13.46 -15.00
N ASP A 278 17.29 13.36 -16.20
CA ASP A 278 16.61 13.82 -17.41
C ASP A 278 15.42 12.88 -17.70
N LEU A 279 14.22 13.41 -17.53
CA LEU A 279 12.96 12.70 -17.78
C LEU A 279 12.40 12.95 -19.19
N GLY A 280 13.12 13.72 -20.03
CA GLY A 280 12.66 14.13 -21.37
C GLY A 280 11.60 15.23 -21.36
N PHE A 281 11.18 15.71 -20.19
CA PHE A 281 10.14 16.73 -20.00
C PHE A 281 10.52 17.65 -18.83
N LYS A 282 9.98 18.87 -18.84
CA LYS A 282 10.05 19.74 -17.67
C LYS A 282 9.25 19.16 -16.51
N ALA A 283 9.85 19.11 -15.32
CA ALA A 283 9.28 18.50 -14.13
C ALA A 283 9.12 19.52 -12.98
N HIS A 284 7.97 19.48 -12.32
CA HIS A 284 7.62 20.25 -11.15
C HIS A 284 7.66 19.35 -9.91
N TYR A 285 8.58 19.61 -9.00
CA TYR A 285 8.75 18.81 -7.77
C TYR A 285 8.01 19.50 -6.63
N LEU A 286 6.90 18.91 -6.17
CA LEU A 286 6.04 19.48 -5.13
C LEU A 286 6.44 19.09 -3.70
N GLY A 287 7.45 18.23 -3.54
CA GLY A 287 7.85 17.74 -2.23
C GLY A 287 6.86 16.76 -1.62
N ARG A 288 6.93 16.58 -0.29
CA ARG A 288 6.10 15.62 0.45
C ARG A 288 4.93 16.33 1.10
N PHE A 289 3.74 15.79 0.90
CA PHE A 289 2.52 16.22 1.58
C PHE A 289 2.21 15.30 2.75
N HIS A 290 1.71 15.88 3.84
CA HIS A 290 1.41 15.16 5.08
C HIS A 290 -0.09 15.08 5.37
N ASP A 291 -0.91 15.85 4.65
CA ASP A 291 -2.36 15.89 4.81
C ASP A 291 -3.10 15.49 3.53
N ASP A 292 -4.32 15.03 3.71
CA ASP A 292 -5.14 14.48 2.63
C ASP A 292 -5.72 15.59 1.72
N ILE A 293 -5.91 16.82 2.24
CA ILE A 293 -6.45 17.96 1.45
C ILE A 293 -5.43 18.40 0.40
N SER A 294 -4.18 18.57 0.82
CA SER A 294 -3.09 18.92 -0.10
C SER A 294 -2.88 17.83 -1.15
N LEU A 295 -3.01 16.55 -0.79
CA LEU A 295 -2.94 15.46 -1.76
C LEU A 295 -4.11 15.49 -2.75
N ALA A 296 -5.33 15.75 -2.29
CA ALA A 296 -6.50 15.88 -3.17
C ALA A 296 -6.31 17.03 -4.19
N LEU A 297 -5.70 18.13 -3.76
CA LEU A 297 -5.35 19.25 -4.64
C LEU A 297 -4.35 18.82 -5.73
N VAL A 298 -3.31 18.08 -5.36
CA VAL A 298 -2.30 17.57 -6.30
C VAL A 298 -2.92 16.63 -7.33
N TYR A 299 -3.75 15.67 -6.89
CA TYR A 299 -4.44 14.78 -7.82
C TYR A 299 -5.37 15.55 -8.76
N SER A 300 -6.15 16.50 -8.23
CA SER A 300 -7.10 17.29 -9.04
C SER A 300 -6.42 18.18 -10.09
N ALA A 301 -5.19 18.63 -9.84
CA ALA A 301 -4.40 19.44 -10.76
C ALA A 301 -3.92 18.68 -12.00
N ALA A 302 -3.78 17.36 -11.90
CA ALA A 302 -3.23 16.51 -12.96
C ALA A 302 -4.26 16.11 -14.00
N ASP A 303 -3.80 15.76 -15.21
CA ASP A 303 -4.62 15.17 -16.27
C ASP A 303 -4.59 13.64 -16.18
N VAL A 304 -3.48 13.07 -15.72
CA VAL A 304 -3.32 11.63 -15.55
C VAL A 304 -2.37 11.32 -14.40
N MET A 305 -2.71 10.30 -13.61
CA MET A 305 -1.82 9.71 -12.60
C MET A 305 -1.16 8.47 -13.16
N VAL A 306 0.17 8.36 -13.11
CA VAL A 306 0.89 7.15 -13.51
C VAL A 306 1.39 6.40 -12.28
N VAL A 307 1.02 5.12 -12.18
CA VAL A 307 1.43 4.20 -11.11
C VAL A 307 2.19 3.02 -11.71
N PRO A 308 3.50 3.15 -11.96
CA PRO A 308 4.28 2.17 -12.70
C PRO A 308 4.75 1.00 -11.83
N SER A 309 4.12 0.78 -10.67
CA SER A 309 4.55 -0.23 -9.70
C SER A 309 4.51 -1.64 -10.27
N ILE A 310 5.58 -2.41 -10.04
CA ILE A 310 5.70 -3.82 -10.43
C ILE A 310 4.93 -4.72 -9.45
N GLN A 311 5.00 -4.40 -8.16
CA GLN A 311 4.22 -5.09 -7.13
C GLN A 311 3.57 -4.07 -6.19
N GLU A 312 2.26 -4.13 -6.11
CA GLU A 312 1.46 -3.26 -5.25
C GLU A 312 0.35 -4.09 -4.59
N ALA A 313 0.22 -4.00 -3.27
CA ALA A 313 -0.81 -4.74 -2.53
C ALA A 313 -2.23 -4.27 -2.88
N PHE A 314 -2.39 -2.97 -3.07
CA PHE A 314 -3.62 -2.32 -3.48
C PHE A 314 -3.35 -1.22 -4.50
N GLY A 315 -2.74 -0.11 -4.10
CA GLY A 315 -2.46 1.04 -4.95
C GLY A 315 -3.25 2.28 -4.52
N GLN A 316 -3.08 2.69 -3.26
CA GLN A 316 -3.83 3.84 -2.69
C GLN A 316 -3.70 5.12 -3.54
N THR A 317 -2.53 5.38 -4.12
CA THR A 317 -2.36 6.56 -4.99
C THR A 317 -3.23 6.51 -6.24
N ALA A 318 -3.50 5.31 -6.78
CA ALA A 318 -4.45 5.15 -7.88
C ALA A 318 -5.89 5.42 -7.41
N SER A 319 -6.34 4.79 -6.30
CA SER A 319 -7.70 5.01 -5.79
C SER A 319 -7.95 6.46 -5.36
N GLU A 320 -6.96 7.12 -4.74
CA GLU A 320 -7.00 8.55 -4.37
C GLU A 320 -7.10 9.46 -5.61
N SER A 321 -6.34 9.14 -6.66
CA SER A 321 -6.39 9.84 -7.94
C SER A 321 -7.78 9.70 -8.61
N LEU A 322 -8.31 8.47 -8.67
CA LEU A 322 -9.65 8.23 -9.21
C LEU A 322 -10.73 9.00 -8.43
N ALA A 323 -10.63 9.05 -7.11
CA ALA A 323 -11.57 9.80 -6.27
C ALA A 323 -11.56 11.31 -6.58
N CYS A 324 -10.41 11.85 -6.92
CA CYS A 324 -10.26 13.24 -7.38
C CYS A 324 -10.65 13.43 -8.86
N GLY A 325 -11.21 12.43 -9.52
CA GLY A 325 -11.60 12.48 -10.91
C GLY A 325 -10.40 12.51 -11.88
N THR A 326 -9.26 12.00 -11.49
CA THR A 326 -8.05 11.94 -12.32
C THR A 326 -7.79 10.50 -12.73
N PRO A 327 -7.87 10.17 -14.03
CA PRO A 327 -7.68 8.81 -14.52
C PRO A 327 -6.26 8.30 -14.23
N ALA A 328 -6.14 6.98 -14.06
CA ALA A 328 -4.86 6.36 -13.73
C ALA A 328 -4.34 5.50 -14.89
N VAL A 329 -3.02 5.53 -15.10
CA VAL A 329 -2.30 4.61 -16.00
C VAL A 329 -1.40 3.73 -15.14
N ALA A 330 -1.56 2.42 -15.28
CA ALA A 330 -0.83 1.43 -14.49
C ALA A 330 -0.55 0.17 -15.32
N PHE A 331 0.32 -0.70 -14.83
CA PHE A 331 0.45 -2.03 -15.43
C PHE A 331 -0.73 -2.94 -15.04
N ASN A 332 -1.19 -3.78 -15.96
CA ASN A 332 -2.17 -4.83 -15.72
C ASN A 332 -1.55 -5.94 -14.85
N ALA A 333 -1.18 -5.59 -13.63
CA ALA A 333 -0.47 -6.46 -12.71
C ALA A 333 -0.86 -6.13 -11.26
N THR A 334 -0.76 -7.14 -10.42
CA THR A 334 -0.92 -7.06 -8.97
C THR A 334 -2.21 -6.36 -8.52
N GLY A 335 -2.23 -5.64 -7.39
CA GLY A 335 -3.45 -4.99 -6.90
C GLY A 335 -3.95 -3.82 -7.74
N LEU A 336 -3.14 -3.29 -8.66
CA LEU A 336 -3.55 -2.18 -9.52
C LEU A 336 -4.63 -2.56 -10.53
N LYS A 337 -4.65 -3.81 -11.00
CA LYS A 337 -5.69 -4.33 -11.89
C LYS A 337 -7.09 -4.36 -11.28
N ASP A 338 -7.17 -4.29 -9.96
CA ASP A 338 -8.45 -4.28 -9.22
C ASP A 338 -8.99 -2.86 -9.03
N ILE A 339 -8.18 -1.83 -9.30
CA ILE A 339 -8.55 -0.42 -9.17
C ILE A 339 -8.79 0.23 -10.52
N VAL A 340 -7.87 0.01 -11.46
CA VAL A 340 -7.94 0.59 -12.79
C VAL A 340 -8.72 -0.35 -13.70
N VAL A 341 -9.84 0.13 -14.25
CA VAL A 341 -10.63 -0.57 -15.26
C VAL A 341 -10.21 -0.02 -16.62
N HIS A 342 -9.57 -0.88 -17.42
CA HIS A 342 -8.99 -0.50 -18.71
C HIS A 342 -9.99 0.22 -19.60
N GLN A 343 -9.60 1.42 -20.10
CA GLN A 343 -10.39 2.29 -20.97
C GLN A 343 -11.72 2.82 -20.38
N GLN A 344 -11.99 2.60 -19.10
CA GLN A 344 -13.16 3.16 -18.41
C GLN A 344 -12.77 4.28 -17.43
N ASN A 345 -11.87 4.01 -16.48
CA ASN A 345 -11.39 5.00 -15.51
C ASN A 345 -9.88 5.27 -15.61
N GLY A 346 -9.23 4.68 -16.61
CA GLY A 346 -7.80 4.78 -16.86
C GLY A 346 -7.33 3.80 -17.92
N TYR A 347 -6.04 3.49 -17.93
CA TYR A 347 -5.43 2.56 -18.87
C TYR A 347 -4.57 1.53 -18.13
N LEU A 348 -4.79 0.25 -18.42
CA LEU A 348 -3.92 -0.85 -17.98
C LEU A 348 -2.99 -1.24 -19.13
N ALA A 349 -1.72 -0.89 -18.97
CA ALA A 349 -0.66 -1.30 -19.86
C ALA A 349 -0.29 -2.78 -19.63
N ARG A 350 0.19 -3.47 -20.64
CA ARG A 350 0.71 -4.83 -20.52
C ARG A 350 1.80 -4.88 -19.46
N PRO A 351 1.88 -5.98 -18.69
CA PRO A 351 2.79 -6.06 -17.56
C PRO A 351 4.23 -5.73 -17.94
N PHE A 352 4.73 -4.63 -17.37
CA PHE A 352 6.11 -4.15 -17.45
C PHE A 352 6.61 -3.73 -18.83
N GLU A 353 5.71 -3.61 -19.82
CA GLU A 353 6.02 -3.08 -21.15
C GLU A 353 6.00 -1.54 -21.14
N MET A 354 7.15 -0.94 -21.32
CA MET A 354 7.37 0.51 -21.23
C MET A 354 6.71 1.25 -22.42
N GLU A 355 6.71 0.65 -23.58
CA GLU A 355 6.07 1.17 -24.79
C GLU A 355 4.57 1.26 -24.63
N ASP A 356 3.95 0.23 -24.02
CA ASP A 356 2.51 0.22 -23.78
C ASP A 356 2.13 1.18 -22.63
N LEU A 357 3.00 1.37 -21.64
CA LEU A 357 2.80 2.40 -20.62
C LEU A 357 2.83 3.81 -21.23
N ALA A 358 3.77 4.09 -22.13
CA ALA A 358 3.83 5.34 -22.87
C ALA A 358 2.59 5.55 -23.75
N GLN A 359 2.17 4.51 -24.47
CA GLN A 359 0.93 4.52 -25.28
C GLN A 359 -0.30 4.79 -24.39
N GLY A 360 -0.37 4.20 -23.23
CA GLY A 360 -1.46 4.43 -22.26
C GLY A 360 -1.55 5.87 -21.80
N ILE A 361 -0.41 6.51 -21.51
CA ILE A 361 -0.35 7.93 -21.16
C ILE A 361 -0.85 8.79 -22.35
N ALA A 362 -0.33 8.55 -23.56
CA ALA A 362 -0.75 9.26 -24.76
C ALA A 362 -2.26 9.07 -25.02
N TRP A 363 -2.75 7.83 -24.94
CA TRP A 363 -4.16 7.50 -25.17
C TRP A 363 -5.10 8.23 -24.20
N VAL A 364 -4.75 8.36 -22.93
CA VAL A 364 -5.55 9.13 -21.95
C VAL A 364 -5.57 10.61 -22.31
N LEU A 365 -4.46 11.18 -22.81
CA LEU A 365 -4.28 12.61 -23.01
C LEU A 365 -4.67 13.13 -24.40
N GLU A 366 -4.72 12.28 -25.42
CA GLU A 366 -4.83 12.68 -26.82
C GLU A 366 -6.20 13.25 -27.17
N ASP A 367 -7.27 12.64 -26.63
CA ASP A 367 -8.67 12.98 -26.95
C ASP A 367 -9.36 13.58 -25.72
N ARG A 368 -9.86 14.82 -25.89
CA ARG A 368 -10.46 15.60 -24.81
C ARG A 368 -11.80 15.01 -24.32
N ASP A 369 -12.62 14.52 -25.23
CA ASP A 369 -13.95 13.99 -24.87
C ASP A 369 -13.79 12.65 -24.15
N ARG A 370 -12.87 11.80 -24.61
CA ARG A 370 -12.49 10.58 -23.91
C ARG A 370 -11.94 10.88 -22.52
N HIS A 371 -11.04 11.85 -22.41
CA HIS A 371 -10.46 12.26 -21.12
C HIS A 371 -11.55 12.71 -20.13
N GLN A 372 -12.52 13.50 -20.55
CA GLN A 372 -13.64 13.89 -19.70
C GLN A 372 -14.49 12.69 -19.23
N LYS A 373 -14.75 11.73 -20.13
CA LYS A 373 -15.45 10.48 -19.76
C LYS A 373 -14.66 9.66 -18.74
N LEU A 374 -13.34 9.54 -18.94
CA LEU A 374 -12.45 8.85 -17.99
C LEU A 374 -12.47 9.52 -16.62
N ARG A 375 -12.42 10.85 -16.55
CA ARG A 375 -12.52 11.62 -15.30
C ARG A 375 -13.82 11.37 -14.55
N TYR A 376 -14.93 11.36 -15.27
CA TYR A 376 -16.24 11.06 -14.69
C TYR A 376 -16.30 9.64 -14.13
N HIS A 377 -15.90 8.64 -14.91
CA HIS A 377 -15.93 7.25 -14.48
C HIS A 377 -14.90 6.97 -13.37
N ALA A 378 -13.77 7.66 -13.35
CA ALA A 378 -12.80 7.59 -12.25
C ALA A 378 -13.47 7.95 -10.92
N ARG A 379 -14.15 9.10 -10.87
CA ARG A 379 -14.91 9.54 -9.69
C ARG A 379 -16.00 8.54 -9.31
N GLN A 380 -16.81 8.10 -10.27
CA GLN A 380 -17.88 7.13 -10.02
C GLN A 380 -17.36 5.81 -9.44
N THR A 381 -16.21 5.31 -9.93
CA THR A 381 -15.59 4.09 -9.40
C THR A 381 -15.24 4.26 -7.93
N ALA A 382 -14.64 5.40 -7.57
CA ALA A 382 -14.26 5.64 -6.17
C ALA A 382 -15.48 5.77 -5.25
N GLU A 383 -16.53 6.45 -5.68
CA GLU A 383 -17.80 6.59 -4.92
C GLU A 383 -18.51 5.25 -4.71
N LYS A 384 -18.42 4.36 -5.68
CA LYS A 384 -19.10 3.05 -5.62
C LYS A 384 -18.30 2.00 -4.85
N GLU A 385 -16.96 1.98 -4.95
CA GLU A 385 -16.16 0.85 -4.49
C GLU A 385 -15.26 1.15 -3.29
N PHE A 386 -14.91 2.44 -3.05
CA PHE A 386 -13.84 2.80 -2.11
C PHE A 386 -14.30 3.75 -0.98
N THR A 387 -15.59 3.81 -0.65
CA THR A 387 -16.02 4.65 0.47
C THR A 387 -15.66 4.05 1.82
N PRO A 388 -15.39 4.86 2.86
CA PRO A 388 -15.08 4.37 4.20
C PRO A 388 -16.26 3.59 4.80
N GLU A 389 -17.50 4.02 4.51
CA GLU A 389 -18.72 3.40 5.00
C GLU A 389 -18.88 1.99 4.42
N LEU A 390 -18.66 1.83 3.10
CA LEU A 390 -18.72 0.52 2.46
C LEU A 390 -17.68 -0.44 3.03
N GLN A 391 -16.46 0.04 3.20
CA GLN A 391 -15.41 -0.74 3.86
C GLN A 391 -15.81 -1.14 5.27
N ALA A 392 -16.27 -0.18 6.09
CA ALA A 392 -16.65 -0.42 7.48
C ALA A 392 -17.80 -1.44 7.58
N HIS A 393 -18.82 -1.37 6.72
CA HIS A 393 -19.91 -2.34 6.69
C HIS A 393 -19.45 -3.74 6.30
N ARG A 394 -18.54 -3.87 5.31
CA ARG A 394 -17.94 -5.17 4.94
C ARG A 394 -17.16 -5.77 6.11
N TYR A 395 -16.40 -4.96 6.85
CA TYR A 395 -15.70 -5.41 8.06
C TYR A 395 -16.65 -5.76 9.19
N LEU A 396 -17.71 -4.97 9.41
CA LEU A 396 -18.73 -5.27 10.42
C LEU A 396 -19.40 -6.62 10.15
N SER A 397 -19.83 -6.89 8.91
CA SER A 397 -20.39 -8.19 8.54
C SER A 397 -19.43 -9.33 8.87
N LEU A 398 -18.15 -9.19 8.47
CA LEU A 398 -17.11 -10.18 8.76
C LEU A 398 -16.89 -10.37 10.26
N PHE A 399 -16.84 -9.30 11.05
CA PHE A 399 -16.64 -9.36 12.50
C PHE A 399 -17.81 -10.05 13.19
N THR A 400 -19.06 -9.72 12.80
CA THR A 400 -20.26 -10.36 13.32
C THR A 400 -20.25 -11.86 13.05
N GLU A 401 -19.99 -12.28 11.80
CA GLU A 401 -19.90 -13.70 11.45
C GLU A 401 -18.85 -14.46 12.28
N ILE A 402 -17.69 -13.83 12.55
CA ILE A 402 -16.60 -14.44 13.34
C ILE A 402 -17.02 -14.57 14.82
N LEU A 403 -17.66 -13.54 15.38
CA LEU A 403 -18.06 -13.54 16.79
C LEU A 403 -19.25 -14.47 17.04
N ASP A 404 -20.20 -14.56 16.10
CA ASP A 404 -21.34 -15.47 16.19
C ASP A 404 -20.95 -16.95 16.03
N ALA A 405 -19.81 -17.23 15.39
CA ALA A 405 -19.28 -18.58 15.22
C ALA A 405 -18.48 -19.07 16.45
N GLU A 406 -18.19 -18.22 17.41
CA GLU A 406 -17.57 -18.65 18.68
C GLU A 406 -18.63 -19.31 19.58
N PRO A 407 -18.35 -20.51 20.12
CA PRO A 407 -19.27 -21.25 20.97
C PRO A 407 -19.45 -20.63 22.38
#